data_a99a9481df9a1d5bdbe9cbd87f637768
#
_entry.id   a99a9481df9a1d5bdbe9cbd87f637768
#
_cell.length_a   1.000
_cell.length_b   1.000
_cell.length_c   1.000
_cell.angle_alpha   90.00
_cell.angle_beta   90.00
_cell.angle_gamma   90.00
#
_symmetry.space_group_name_H-M   'P 1'
#
loop_
_entity.id
_entity.type
_entity.pdbx_description
1 polymer ?
#
loop_
_entity_poly.entity_id
_entity_poly.type
_entity_poly.pdbx_seq_one_letter_code
_entity_poly.pdbx_strand_id
1 'polypeptide(L)'
;MGKYNAIIIGGGLGGLETALLLSKEGMSVCVLERNSKAGGLLQSFSRSGKLIDSSVHYVGSMDKDEALYSYFKYLGILEDLDFVRLDNDCFDNIKTEDNSYSFPMGLSNFEEYLLRKFPSESKVIPIYCRYLREVGKLSEPEHLKRGIFNLDYMDYYTYSASGVIRNYTKNPVLFDALWGTSLLYGGIEKVTPFYIHAITLYSNLKGAYRLRGGTSSVVEALVSKIEENGGKVLTGQEVTKIVVEGSKVKGVITNNNDFYECDYVVSSTHPAETFNLLDKNPLIKNSFIARILSEKNSYPLFCLYLVMKPGSFKYINRNFFIRRGNKRVNYVLLSMQPPAVGSDFAEVVTIVTSSSFSQFEKWKDTRTGNRGEDYLEYKENLEEEILDFVAADFPDLRSSIECKFSASPLTFRDYTKTPEGSAYGIQKDCNKPFSTFIACKTKLPGLYLTGQSNNVHGVLGATITSLLTCSDILGQDYLMNKIIRAI
;
A
#
# COMPACT_ATOMS: atom_id res chain seq x y z
N MET A 1 23.40 -18.16 -18.74
CA MET A 1 23.23 -17.61 -17.35
C MET A 1 23.06 -18.78 -16.40
N GLY A 2 23.47 -18.67 -15.13
CA GLY A 2 23.30 -19.74 -14.14
C GLY A 2 21.81 -19.95 -13.80
N LYS A 3 21.50 -21.13 -13.25
CA LYS A 3 20.20 -21.46 -12.72
C LYS A 3 20.00 -20.79 -11.35
N TYR A 4 18.81 -20.18 -11.10
CA TYR A 4 18.40 -19.64 -9.82
C TYR A 4 17.42 -20.60 -9.11
N ASN A 5 17.36 -20.53 -7.78
CA ASN A 5 16.26 -21.16 -7.06
C ASN A 5 14.96 -20.40 -7.31
N ALA A 6 15.00 -19.08 -7.23
CA ALA A 6 13.80 -18.25 -7.47
C ALA A 6 14.10 -17.03 -8.35
N ILE A 7 13.21 -16.76 -9.31
CA ILE A 7 13.12 -15.50 -10.03
C ILE A 7 11.90 -14.73 -9.52
N ILE A 8 12.14 -13.48 -9.17
CA ILE A 8 11.09 -12.57 -8.69
C ILE A 8 10.78 -11.57 -9.80
N ILE A 9 9.52 -11.53 -10.26
CA ILE A 9 9.05 -10.59 -11.27
C ILE A 9 8.51 -9.36 -10.58
N GLY A 10 9.19 -8.21 -10.76
CA GLY A 10 8.85 -6.91 -10.19
C GLY A 10 9.58 -6.60 -8.89
N GLY A 11 10.26 -5.47 -8.88
CA GLY A 11 11.05 -4.93 -7.77
C GLY A 11 10.26 -3.98 -6.86
N GLY A 12 8.95 -4.19 -6.71
CA GLY A 12 8.16 -3.53 -5.67
C GLY A 12 8.41 -4.13 -4.28
N LEU A 13 7.83 -3.53 -3.22
CA LEU A 13 8.04 -3.95 -1.83
C LEU A 13 7.87 -5.47 -1.65
N GLY A 14 6.73 -6.03 -2.03
CA GLY A 14 6.47 -7.47 -1.84
C GLY A 14 7.46 -8.37 -2.58
N GLY A 15 7.94 -7.95 -3.78
CA GLY A 15 8.97 -8.67 -4.52
C GLY A 15 10.32 -8.62 -3.84
N LEU A 16 10.76 -7.44 -3.40
CA LEU A 16 12.04 -7.24 -2.70
C LEU A 16 12.05 -7.97 -1.35
N GLU A 17 11.00 -7.87 -0.55
CA GLU A 17 10.89 -8.61 0.72
C GLU A 17 10.89 -10.13 0.50
N THR A 18 10.16 -10.61 -0.52
CA THR A 18 10.18 -12.03 -0.89
C THR A 18 11.60 -12.48 -1.28
N ALA A 19 12.30 -11.70 -2.12
CA ALA A 19 13.68 -11.99 -2.51
C ALA A 19 14.61 -12.02 -1.29
N LEU A 20 14.50 -11.06 -0.38
CA LEU A 20 15.31 -11.01 0.83
C LEU A 20 15.02 -12.22 1.73
N LEU A 21 13.76 -12.54 1.98
CA LEU A 21 13.39 -13.70 2.81
C LEU A 21 13.96 -15.00 2.25
N LEU A 22 13.84 -15.24 0.94
CA LEU A 22 14.37 -16.44 0.31
C LEU A 22 15.91 -16.46 0.29
N SER A 23 16.56 -15.32 0.05
CA SER A 23 18.04 -15.25 0.06
C SER A 23 18.62 -15.47 1.48
N LYS A 24 17.95 -14.98 2.52
CA LYS A 24 18.31 -15.27 3.93
C LYS A 24 18.26 -16.77 4.27
N GLU A 25 17.47 -17.54 3.54
CA GLU A 25 17.39 -19.01 3.67
C GLU A 25 18.34 -19.74 2.70
N GLY A 26 19.33 -19.05 2.12
CA GLY A 26 20.37 -19.60 1.26
C GLY A 26 19.93 -19.91 -0.16
N MET A 27 18.76 -19.47 -0.59
CA MET A 27 18.31 -19.62 -1.97
C MET A 27 18.99 -18.60 -2.89
N SER A 28 19.44 -19.02 -4.06
CA SER A 28 19.91 -18.12 -5.12
C SER A 28 18.69 -17.41 -5.74
N VAL A 29 18.60 -16.09 -5.60
CA VAL A 29 17.47 -15.28 -6.07
C VAL A 29 17.91 -14.22 -7.07
N CYS A 30 17.01 -13.89 -8.01
CA CYS A 30 17.18 -12.75 -8.90
C CYS A 30 15.86 -12.02 -9.06
N VAL A 31 15.84 -10.72 -8.76
CA VAL A 31 14.72 -9.83 -8.99
C VAL A 31 14.88 -9.20 -10.38
N LEU A 32 13.85 -9.28 -11.20
CA LEU A 32 13.77 -8.65 -12.52
C LEU A 32 12.76 -7.50 -12.48
N GLU A 33 13.27 -6.28 -12.55
CA GLU A 33 12.47 -5.05 -12.56
C GLU A 33 12.53 -4.38 -13.94
N ARG A 34 11.37 -4.07 -14.51
CA ARG A 34 11.28 -3.46 -15.84
C ARG A 34 11.74 -1.99 -15.90
N ASN A 35 11.49 -1.25 -14.82
CA ASN A 35 11.90 0.15 -14.75
C ASN A 35 13.41 0.26 -14.48
N SER A 36 13.95 1.47 -14.68
CA SER A 36 15.35 1.78 -14.37
C SER A 36 15.67 1.85 -12.88
N LYS A 37 14.64 1.82 -12.02
CA LYS A 37 14.76 1.79 -10.55
C LYS A 37 13.78 0.80 -9.97
N ALA A 38 14.21 0.05 -8.96
CA ALA A 38 13.33 -0.76 -8.13
C ALA A 38 12.51 0.11 -7.16
N GLY A 39 11.50 -0.46 -6.53
CA GLY A 39 10.71 0.15 -5.46
C GLY A 39 9.20 0.22 -5.73
N GLY A 40 8.77 0.17 -7.00
CA GLY A 40 7.34 0.29 -7.31
C GLY A 40 6.75 1.57 -6.73
N LEU A 41 5.74 1.46 -5.87
CA LEU A 41 5.08 2.60 -5.20
C LEU A 41 5.90 3.21 -4.04
N LEU A 42 6.99 2.59 -3.62
CA LEU A 42 7.94 3.15 -2.64
C LEU A 42 9.02 4.03 -3.27
N GLN A 43 9.01 4.20 -4.60
CA GLN A 43 9.96 5.09 -5.24
C GLN A 43 9.76 6.52 -4.80
N SER A 44 10.87 7.19 -4.50
CA SER A 44 10.91 8.64 -4.39
C SER A 44 11.53 9.24 -5.66
N PHE A 45 11.15 10.44 -6.00
CA PHE A 45 11.68 11.17 -7.16
C PHE A 45 12.14 12.56 -6.75
N SER A 46 13.14 13.09 -7.44
CA SER A 46 13.67 14.43 -7.15
C SER A 46 13.06 15.48 -8.07
N ARG A 47 12.62 16.59 -7.48
CA ARG A 47 12.21 17.81 -8.20
C ARG A 47 12.63 19.04 -7.39
N SER A 48 13.13 20.05 -8.07
CA SER A 48 13.59 21.31 -7.44
C SER A 48 14.52 21.07 -6.24
N GLY A 49 15.42 20.07 -6.34
CA GLY A 49 16.36 19.72 -5.27
C GLY A 49 15.75 19.04 -4.05
N LYS A 50 14.43 18.72 -4.08
CA LYS A 50 13.76 18.01 -3.00
C LYS A 50 13.43 16.59 -3.41
N LEU A 51 13.54 15.65 -2.45
CA LEU A 51 13.10 14.27 -2.60
C LEU A 51 11.61 14.17 -2.24
N ILE A 52 10.82 13.60 -3.13
CA ILE A 52 9.35 13.53 -3.02
C ILE A 52 8.93 12.07 -3.05
N ASP A 53 8.17 11.64 -2.06
CA ASP A 53 7.60 10.30 -2.01
C ASP A 53 6.39 10.18 -2.94
N SER A 54 6.37 9.11 -3.73
CA SER A 54 5.33 8.96 -4.76
C SER A 54 3.95 8.61 -4.20
N SER A 55 3.88 7.79 -3.14
CA SER A 55 2.59 7.19 -2.72
C SER A 55 2.46 6.84 -1.26
N VAL A 56 3.54 6.52 -0.56
CA VAL A 56 3.49 6.11 0.85
C VAL A 56 3.85 7.31 1.72
N HIS A 57 2.93 7.74 2.57
CA HIS A 57 3.08 8.97 3.35
C HIS A 57 3.35 8.70 4.83
N TYR A 58 2.96 7.53 5.33
CA TYR A 58 3.25 7.02 6.67
C TYR A 58 2.93 5.53 6.75
N VAL A 59 3.43 4.87 7.77
CA VAL A 59 3.26 3.44 8.04
C VAL A 59 2.83 3.24 9.48
N GLY A 60 2.02 2.22 9.73
CA GLY A 60 1.55 1.84 11.06
C GLY A 60 2.28 0.64 11.63
N SER A 61 1.96 0.26 12.87
CA SER A 61 2.55 -0.88 13.59
C SER A 61 4.08 -0.82 13.72
N MET A 62 4.61 0.39 13.95
CA MET A 62 6.05 0.65 14.04
C MET A 62 6.52 0.97 15.46
N ASP A 63 5.65 1.00 16.47
CA ASP A 63 6.11 1.02 17.86
C ASP A 63 6.86 -0.29 18.15
N LYS A 64 7.77 -0.27 19.11
CA LYS A 64 8.60 -1.44 19.46
C LYS A 64 7.72 -2.66 19.70
N ASP A 65 8.11 -3.79 19.14
CA ASP A 65 7.48 -5.10 19.22
C ASP A 65 6.11 -5.21 18.50
N GLU A 66 5.71 -4.17 17.75
CA GLU A 66 4.52 -4.22 16.90
C GLU A 66 4.80 -4.94 15.56
N ALA A 67 3.76 -5.25 14.80
CA ALA A 67 3.86 -6.15 13.66
C ALA A 67 4.89 -5.72 12.59
N LEU A 68 4.79 -4.50 12.04
CA LEU A 68 5.70 -4.07 10.98
C LEU A 68 7.12 -3.83 11.52
N TYR A 69 7.25 -3.27 12.74
CA TYR A 69 8.53 -3.17 13.44
C TYR A 69 9.23 -4.53 13.51
N SER A 70 8.52 -5.54 13.96
CA SER A 70 9.01 -6.90 14.12
C SER A 70 9.43 -7.52 12.78
N TYR A 71 8.65 -7.30 11.73
CA TYR A 71 8.98 -7.78 10.39
C TYR A 71 10.23 -7.10 9.84
N PHE A 72 10.34 -5.78 9.96
CA PHE A 72 11.52 -5.03 9.50
C PHE A 72 12.78 -5.39 10.31
N LYS A 73 12.64 -5.64 11.62
CA LYS A 73 13.70 -6.17 12.48
C LYS A 73 14.17 -7.54 11.98
N TYR A 74 13.24 -8.48 11.69
CA TYR A 74 13.58 -9.80 11.15
C TYR A 74 14.22 -9.71 9.77
N LEU A 75 13.77 -8.83 8.90
CA LEU A 75 14.38 -8.56 7.60
C LEU A 75 15.81 -7.99 7.75
N GLY A 76 16.10 -7.31 8.85
CA GLY A 76 17.40 -6.70 9.14
C GLY A 76 17.58 -5.33 8.49
N ILE A 77 16.48 -4.64 8.21
CA ILE A 77 16.49 -3.29 7.59
C ILE A 77 16.12 -2.17 8.57
N LEU A 78 15.67 -2.51 9.77
CA LEU A 78 15.11 -1.52 10.70
C LEU A 78 16.11 -0.43 11.08
N GLU A 79 17.37 -0.80 11.32
CA GLU A 79 18.44 0.11 11.75
C GLU A 79 18.96 1.00 10.60
N ASP A 80 18.66 0.66 9.36
CA ASP A 80 19.04 1.42 8.17
C ASP A 80 18.05 2.56 7.86
N LEU A 81 16.97 2.70 8.66
CA LEU A 81 15.82 3.57 8.37
C LEU A 81 15.65 4.66 9.46
N ASP A 82 15.45 5.89 9.04
CA ASP A 82 15.17 7.03 9.94
C ASP A 82 13.65 7.25 10.07
N PHE A 83 13.06 6.66 11.09
CA PHE A 83 11.64 6.78 11.38
C PHE A 83 11.32 7.96 12.29
N VAL A 84 10.35 8.77 11.89
CA VAL A 84 9.79 9.89 12.67
C VAL A 84 8.39 9.54 13.13
N ARG A 85 8.21 9.35 14.45
CA ARG A 85 6.90 9.05 15.03
C ARG A 85 5.96 10.24 14.90
N LEU A 86 4.72 10.02 14.48
CA LEU A 86 3.69 11.05 14.42
C LEU A 86 3.24 11.48 15.84
N ASP A 87 2.53 12.60 15.93
CA ASP A 87 2.05 13.16 17.20
C ASP A 87 1.19 12.15 17.97
N ASN A 88 1.50 11.97 19.26
CA ASN A 88 0.77 11.05 20.11
C ASN A 88 -0.70 11.41 20.31
N ASP A 89 -0.98 12.71 20.42
CA ASP A 89 -2.32 13.22 20.70
C ASP A 89 -3.19 13.34 19.46
N CYS A 90 -2.53 13.33 18.25
CA CYS A 90 -3.23 13.44 16.99
C CYS A 90 -2.32 13.02 15.83
N PHE A 91 -2.25 11.72 15.50
CA PHE A 91 -1.52 11.28 14.31
C PHE A 91 -2.34 11.49 13.03
N ASP A 92 -3.67 11.34 13.10
CA ASP A 92 -4.62 11.63 12.04
C ASP A 92 -5.68 12.61 12.52
N ASN A 93 -5.86 13.70 11.80
CA ASN A 93 -6.93 14.66 12.01
C ASN A 93 -7.98 14.50 10.93
N ILE A 94 -9.18 14.09 11.31
CA ILE A 94 -10.32 13.92 10.41
C ILE A 94 -11.17 15.18 10.46
N LYS A 95 -11.30 15.87 9.33
CA LYS A 95 -12.14 17.07 9.18
C LYS A 95 -13.33 16.79 8.28
N THR A 96 -14.50 17.14 8.75
CA THR A 96 -15.74 17.16 7.98
C THR A 96 -16.21 18.60 7.76
N GLU A 97 -17.42 18.83 7.23
CA GLU A 97 -17.99 20.16 7.06
C GLU A 97 -17.96 20.94 8.38
N ASP A 98 -18.49 20.34 9.45
CA ASP A 98 -18.74 21.00 10.72
C ASP A 98 -17.86 20.52 11.88
N ASN A 99 -17.06 19.46 11.69
CA ASN A 99 -16.40 18.80 12.81
C ASN A 99 -14.93 18.50 12.50
N SER A 100 -14.15 18.39 13.58
CA SER A 100 -12.76 17.94 13.54
C SER A 100 -12.49 16.93 14.65
N TYR A 101 -11.86 15.81 14.29
CA TYR A 101 -11.54 14.70 15.18
C TYR A 101 -10.04 14.43 15.15
N SER A 102 -9.42 14.46 16.34
CA SER A 102 -7.99 14.17 16.52
C SER A 102 -7.83 12.73 17.00
N PHE A 103 -7.36 11.84 16.13
CA PHE A 103 -7.12 10.45 16.53
C PHE A 103 -5.79 10.33 17.27
N PRO A 104 -5.81 10.03 18.58
CA PRO A 104 -4.60 9.84 19.36
C PRO A 104 -4.00 8.46 19.11
N MET A 105 -2.69 8.33 19.31
CA MET A 105 -1.96 7.07 19.28
C MET A 105 -2.37 6.18 20.44
N GLY A 106 -2.45 4.88 20.19
CA GLY A 106 -2.85 3.88 21.19
C GLY A 106 -4.35 3.63 21.23
N LEU A 107 -4.73 2.34 21.20
CA LEU A 107 -6.15 1.96 21.16
C LEU A 107 -6.94 2.41 22.39
N SER A 108 -6.33 2.38 23.58
CA SER A 108 -6.99 2.87 24.81
C SER A 108 -7.22 4.37 24.75
N ASN A 109 -6.23 5.15 24.33
CA ASN A 109 -6.37 6.60 24.17
C ASN A 109 -7.43 6.95 23.12
N PHE A 110 -7.48 6.17 22.02
CA PHE A 110 -8.48 6.32 20.97
C PHE A 110 -9.91 6.05 21.52
N GLU A 111 -10.09 4.98 22.29
CA GLU A 111 -11.36 4.65 22.92
C GLU A 111 -11.79 5.75 23.90
N GLU A 112 -10.91 6.22 24.78
CA GLU A 112 -11.18 7.32 25.71
C GLU A 112 -11.52 8.63 25.00
N TYR A 113 -10.81 8.93 23.91
CA TYR A 113 -11.10 10.10 23.07
C TYR A 113 -12.51 10.02 22.49
N LEU A 114 -12.89 8.87 21.92
CA LEU A 114 -14.23 8.67 21.35
C LEU A 114 -15.32 8.77 22.42
N LEU A 115 -15.12 8.15 23.59
CA LEU A 115 -16.07 8.22 24.71
C LEU A 115 -16.30 9.65 25.19
N ARG A 116 -15.25 10.46 25.26
CA ARG A 116 -15.35 11.87 25.62
C ARG A 116 -16.06 12.71 24.55
N LYS A 117 -15.84 12.42 23.28
CA LYS A 117 -16.47 13.15 22.16
C LYS A 117 -17.91 12.72 21.91
N PHE A 118 -18.25 11.47 22.19
CA PHE A 118 -19.56 10.87 21.92
C PHE A 118 -20.11 10.15 23.16
N PRO A 119 -20.41 10.87 24.26
CA PRO A 119 -20.84 10.25 25.52
C PRO A 119 -22.15 9.46 25.38
N SER A 120 -23.03 9.82 24.44
CA SER A 120 -24.25 9.07 24.13
C SER A 120 -23.98 7.67 23.54
N GLU A 121 -22.79 7.45 23.00
CA GLU A 121 -22.36 6.21 22.35
C GLU A 121 -21.49 5.33 23.27
N SER A 122 -21.50 5.61 24.59
CA SER A 122 -20.64 4.95 25.58
C SER A 122 -20.80 3.43 25.67
N LYS A 123 -21.95 2.89 25.24
CA LYS A 123 -22.17 1.44 25.21
C LYS A 123 -21.58 0.75 23.97
N VAL A 124 -21.51 1.46 22.84
CA VAL A 124 -21.09 0.88 21.55
C VAL A 124 -19.62 1.09 21.23
N ILE A 125 -19.03 2.20 21.66
CA ILE A 125 -17.61 2.50 21.41
C ILE A 125 -16.68 1.41 21.95
N PRO A 126 -16.80 0.92 23.19
CA PRO A 126 -15.96 -0.17 23.70
C PRO A 126 -16.12 -1.48 22.90
N ILE A 127 -17.32 -1.76 22.41
CA ILE A 127 -17.60 -2.95 21.61
C ILE A 127 -16.89 -2.83 20.26
N TYR A 128 -17.00 -1.66 19.60
CA TYR A 128 -16.29 -1.39 18.34
C TYR A 128 -14.77 -1.48 18.52
N CYS A 129 -14.20 -0.87 19.55
CA CYS A 129 -12.76 -0.89 19.82
C CYS A 129 -12.25 -2.31 20.13
N ARG A 130 -13.03 -3.11 20.86
CA ARG A 130 -12.70 -4.53 21.07
C ARG A 130 -12.68 -5.29 19.73
N TYR A 131 -13.70 -5.11 18.89
CA TYR A 131 -13.80 -5.77 17.60
C TYR A 131 -12.68 -5.32 16.65
N LEU A 132 -12.36 -4.02 16.66
CA LEU A 132 -11.20 -3.47 15.93
C LEU A 132 -9.89 -4.14 16.36
N ARG A 133 -9.69 -4.35 17.66
CA ARG A 133 -8.50 -5.04 18.20
C ARG A 133 -8.44 -6.50 17.76
N GLU A 134 -9.53 -7.24 17.90
CA GLU A 134 -9.59 -8.66 17.55
C GLU A 134 -9.22 -8.89 16.08
N VAL A 135 -9.79 -8.08 15.18
CA VAL A 135 -9.53 -8.19 13.74
C VAL A 135 -8.18 -7.62 13.35
N GLY A 136 -7.76 -6.52 13.98
CA GLY A 136 -6.46 -5.89 13.73
C GLY A 136 -5.28 -6.82 14.02
N LYS A 137 -5.41 -7.65 15.04
CA LYS A 137 -4.42 -8.67 15.42
C LYS A 137 -4.15 -9.72 14.33
N LEU A 138 -4.99 -9.86 13.32
CA LEU A 138 -4.73 -10.75 12.19
C LEU A 138 -3.43 -10.41 11.45
N SER A 139 -2.89 -9.20 11.62
CA SER A 139 -1.60 -8.77 11.09
C SER A 139 -0.39 -9.21 11.93
N GLU A 140 -0.60 -9.69 13.15
CA GLU A 140 0.47 -10.10 14.07
C GLU A 140 1.04 -11.49 13.72
N PRO A 141 2.34 -11.76 13.97
CA PRO A 141 3.00 -13.01 13.56
C PRO A 141 2.32 -14.29 14.06
N GLU A 142 1.84 -14.30 15.30
CA GLU A 142 1.17 -15.46 15.91
C GLU A 142 -0.14 -15.81 15.21
N HIS A 143 -0.86 -14.77 14.70
CA HIS A 143 -2.10 -14.96 13.94
C HIS A 143 -1.80 -15.39 12.50
N LEU A 144 -0.76 -14.83 11.87
CA LEU A 144 -0.34 -15.21 10.53
C LEU A 144 0.08 -16.67 10.44
N LYS A 145 0.62 -17.26 11.51
CA LYS A 145 0.94 -18.68 11.60
C LYS A 145 -0.30 -19.59 11.39
N ARG A 146 -1.51 -19.10 11.73
CA ARG A 146 -2.78 -19.81 11.50
C ARG A 146 -3.37 -19.57 10.11
N GLY A 147 -2.70 -18.76 9.31
CA GLY A 147 -3.19 -18.27 8.02
C GLY A 147 -4.15 -17.08 8.19
N ILE A 148 -4.01 -16.11 7.29
CA ILE A 148 -4.87 -14.91 7.31
C ILE A 148 -6.33 -15.27 7.01
N PHE A 149 -6.56 -16.27 6.16
CA PHE A 149 -7.89 -16.70 5.75
C PHE A 149 -8.30 -17.95 6.55
N ASN A 150 -8.89 -17.72 7.72
CA ASN A 150 -9.39 -18.76 8.59
C ASN A 150 -10.93 -18.73 8.65
N LEU A 151 -11.56 -19.90 8.64
CA LEU A 151 -13.02 -20.04 8.72
C LEU A 151 -13.60 -19.41 10.00
N ASP A 152 -12.85 -19.40 11.10
CA ASP A 152 -13.25 -18.76 12.36
C ASP A 152 -13.44 -17.24 12.25
N TYR A 153 -12.90 -16.62 11.19
CA TYR A 153 -12.95 -15.18 10.96
C TYR A 153 -13.79 -14.80 9.74
N MET A 154 -14.63 -15.71 9.24
CA MET A 154 -15.43 -15.49 8.02
C MET A 154 -16.26 -14.22 8.06
N ASP A 155 -16.83 -13.87 9.21
CA ASP A 155 -17.63 -12.66 9.39
C ASP A 155 -16.83 -11.38 9.08
N TYR A 156 -15.54 -11.38 9.35
CA TYR A 156 -14.66 -10.22 9.09
C TYR A 156 -14.43 -9.97 7.59
N TYR A 157 -14.54 -11.02 6.79
CA TYR A 157 -14.40 -10.95 5.34
C TYR A 157 -15.71 -10.67 4.61
N THR A 158 -16.84 -11.09 5.20
CA THR A 158 -18.18 -11.02 4.59
C THR A 158 -18.96 -9.76 4.99
N TYR A 159 -18.60 -9.11 6.09
CA TYR A 159 -19.24 -7.86 6.50
C TYR A 159 -18.48 -6.66 5.97
N SER A 160 -19.21 -5.68 5.40
CA SER A 160 -18.59 -4.42 4.98
C SER A 160 -18.20 -3.57 6.17
N ALA A 161 -17.08 -2.84 6.07
CA ALA A 161 -16.62 -1.93 7.11
C ALA A 161 -17.67 -0.87 7.47
N SER A 162 -18.28 -0.25 6.45
CA SER A 162 -19.37 0.72 6.68
C SER A 162 -20.60 0.08 7.31
N GLY A 163 -20.90 -1.18 6.97
CA GLY A 163 -22.01 -1.94 7.56
C GLY A 163 -21.77 -2.23 9.03
N VAL A 164 -20.56 -2.67 9.40
CA VAL A 164 -20.17 -2.92 10.78
C VAL A 164 -20.29 -1.63 11.63
N ILE A 165 -19.71 -0.51 11.15
CA ILE A 165 -19.80 0.76 11.88
C ILE A 165 -21.26 1.17 12.05
N ARG A 166 -22.10 1.14 11.00
CA ARG A 166 -23.53 1.49 11.06
C ARG A 166 -24.37 0.51 11.89
N ASN A 167 -23.90 -0.70 12.11
CA ASN A 167 -24.56 -1.65 12.99
C ASN A 167 -24.35 -1.30 14.47
N TYR A 168 -23.16 -0.81 14.81
CA TYR A 168 -22.85 -0.36 16.16
C TYR A 168 -23.41 1.03 16.45
N THR A 169 -23.36 1.98 15.53
CA THR A 169 -23.88 3.33 15.77
C THR A 169 -24.86 3.79 14.68
N LYS A 170 -25.92 4.49 15.09
CA LYS A 170 -26.80 5.24 14.19
C LYS A 170 -26.43 6.73 14.11
N ASN A 171 -25.47 7.17 14.91
CA ASN A 171 -24.99 8.53 14.91
C ASN A 171 -24.15 8.79 13.65
N PRO A 172 -24.61 9.64 12.70
CA PRO A 172 -23.89 9.91 11.48
C PRO A 172 -22.55 10.59 11.72
N VAL A 173 -22.45 11.38 12.79
CA VAL A 173 -21.25 12.13 13.14
C VAL A 173 -20.13 11.18 13.61
N LEU A 174 -20.47 10.16 14.42
CA LEU A 174 -19.52 9.11 14.80
C LEU A 174 -19.16 8.23 13.60
N PHE A 175 -20.14 7.92 12.72
CA PHE A 175 -19.84 7.21 11.48
C PHE A 175 -18.80 7.95 10.63
N ASP A 176 -18.99 9.25 10.42
CA ASP A 176 -18.08 10.07 9.62
C ASP A 176 -16.68 10.14 10.23
N ALA A 177 -16.57 10.22 11.56
CA ALA A 177 -15.29 10.13 12.25
C ALA A 177 -14.58 8.78 11.97
N LEU A 178 -15.28 7.65 12.21
CA LEU A 178 -14.69 6.31 12.06
C LEU A 178 -14.41 5.93 10.59
N TRP A 179 -15.21 6.44 9.65
CA TRP A 179 -15.01 6.25 8.21
C TRP A 179 -14.01 7.24 7.60
N GLY A 180 -13.59 8.22 8.40
CA GLY A 180 -12.81 9.39 7.96
C GLY A 180 -11.41 9.07 7.39
N THR A 181 -10.86 7.87 7.60
CA THR A 181 -9.58 7.43 7.03
C THR A 181 -9.74 6.49 5.83
N SER A 182 -10.95 6.33 5.29
CA SER A 182 -11.27 5.36 4.24
C SER A 182 -10.45 5.53 2.93
N LEU A 183 -9.97 6.74 2.64
CA LEU A 183 -9.09 7.01 1.50
C LEU A 183 -7.78 6.19 1.56
N LEU A 184 -7.28 5.94 2.78
CA LEU A 184 -6.01 5.26 3.03
C LEU A 184 -5.98 3.79 2.60
N TYR A 185 -7.15 3.17 2.48
CA TYR A 185 -7.26 1.76 2.12
C TYR A 185 -8.26 1.48 0.97
N GLY A 186 -8.56 2.49 0.17
CA GLY A 186 -9.49 2.33 -0.96
C GLY A 186 -10.92 2.00 -0.52
N GLY A 187 -11.36 2.61 0.60
CA GLY A 187 -12.64 2.30 1.22
C GLY A 187 -13.85 2.70 0.36
N ILE A 188 -14.72 1.73 0.10
CA ILE A 188 -16.01 1.90 -0.58
C ILE A 188 -17.11 1.36 0.32
N GLU A 189 -18.10 2.21 0.64
CA GLU A 189 -19.23 1.81 1.47
C GLU A 189 -19.95 0.58 0.90
N LYS A 190 -20.37 -0.33 1.78
CA LYS A 190 -21.05 -1.60 1.46
C LYS A 190 -20.24 -2.62 0.65
N VAL A 191 -18.98 -2.31 0.34
CA VAL A 191 -18.10 -3.17 -0.47
C VAL A 191 -16.85 -3.57 0.30
N THR A 192 -16.09 -2.60 0.82
CA THR A 192 -14.82 -2.89 1.51
C THR A 192 -15.06 -3.72 2.77
N PRO A 193 -14.41 -4.92 2.90
CA PRO A 193 -14.58 -5.76 4.07
C PRO A 193 -14.04 -5.11 5.35
N PHE A 194 -14.61 -5.49 6.49
CA PHE A 194 -14.22 -4.92 7.78
C PHE A 194 -12.76 -5.19 8.14
N TYR A 195 -12.20 -6.34 7.76
CA TYR A 195 -10.80 -6.65 8.08
C TYR A 195 -9.80 -5.66 7.47
N ILE A 196 -10.08 -5.13 6.27
CA ILE A 196 -9.23 -4.10 5.63
C ILE A 196 -9.21 -2.82 6.48
N HIS A 197 -10.39 -2.34 6.86
CA HIS A 197 -10.52 -1.18 7.74
C HIS A 197 -9.83 -1.41 9.10
N ALA A 198 -10.11 -2.56 9.70
CA ALA A 198 -9.60 -2.87 11.03
C ALA A 198 -8.07 -3.02 11.07
N ILE A 199 -7.47 -3.77 10.16
CA ILE A 199 -6.01 -3.92 10.10
C ILE A 199 -5.35 -2.56 9.87
N THR A 200 -5.88 -1.73 8.97
CA THR A 200 -5.30 -0.42 8.67
C THR A 200 -5.39 0.53 9.87
N LEU A 201 -6.59 0.71 10.44
CA LEU A 201 -6.76 1.62 11.58
C LEU A 201 -6.01 1.11 12.82
N TYR A 202 -6.10 -0.19 13.13
CA TYR A 202 -5.39 -0.79 14.25
C TYR A 202 -3.88 -0.62 14.10
N SER A 203 -3.33 -0.87 12.91
CA SER A 203 -1.90 -0.72 12.69
C SER A 203 -1.42 0.72 12.93
N ASN A 204 -2.19 1.73 12.53
CA ASN A 204 -1.84 3.13 12.77
C ASN A 204 -1.94 3.49 14.26
N LEU A 205 -2.92 2.95 14.98
CA LEU A 205 -3.01 3.10 16.45
C LEU A 205 -1.85 2.44 17.20
N LYS A 206 -1.18 1.45 16.59
CA LYS A 206 -0.02 0.72 17.14
C LYS A 206 1.33 1.34 16.70
N GLY A 207 1.35 2.63 16.48
CA GLY A 207 2.52 3.41 16.11
C GLY A 207 2.55 3.80 14.66
N ALA A 208 2.13 5.03 14.38
CA ALA A 208 2.20 5.64 13.04
C ALA A 208 3.49 6.45 12.91
N TYR A 209 4.25 6.19 11.82
CA TYR A 209 5.56 6.79 11.56
C TYR A 209 5.70 7.23 10.12
N ARG A 210 6.51 8.26 9.90
CA ARG A 210 7.02 8.67 8.59
C ARG A 210 8.49 8.29 8.44
N LEU A 211 8.95 8.24 7.21
CA LEU A 211 10.37 8.07 6.88
C LEU A 211 10.98 9.42 6.56
N ARG A 212 12.06 9.80 7.27
CA ARG A 212 12.91 10.90 6.85
C ARG A 212 13.88 10.38 5.79
N GLY A 213 14.15 11.17 4.76
CA GLY A 213 14.97 10.72 3.63
C GLY A 213 14.19 9.94 2.57
N GLY A 214 12.86 9.85 2.71
CA GLY A 214 11.96 9.28 1.72
C GLY A 214 11.81 7.76 1.78
N THR A 215 10.75 7.26 1.17
CA THR A 215 10.40 5.83 1.16
C THR A 215 11.34 4.99 0.30
N SER A 216 12.14 5.61 -0.59
CA SER A 216 13.20 4.92 -1.33
C SER A 216 14.29 4.33 -0.43
N SER A 217 14.48 4.84 0.80
CA SER A 217 15.42 4.27 1.76
C SER A 217 15.09 2.81 2.14
N VAL A 218 13.79 2.47 2.20
CA VAL A 218 13.35 1.08 2.41
C VAL A 218 13.78 0.20 1.25
N VAL A 219 13.66 0.70 0.02
CA VAL A 219 14.07 -0.03 -1.19
C VAL A 219 15.57 -0.25 -1.20
N GLU A 220 16.35 0.78 -0.88
CA GLU A 220 17.82 0.73 -0.83
C GLU A 220 18.30 -0.27 0.23
N ALA A 221 17.70 -0.24 1.42
CA ALA A 221 18.00 -1.20 2.49
C ALA A 221 17.67 -2.65 2.07
N LEU A 222 16.51 -2.88 1.45
CA LEU A 222 16.13 -4.22 0.97
C LEU A 222 17.08 -4.72 -0.13
N VAL A 223 17.43 -3.87 -1.10
CA VAL A 223 18.35 -4.22 -2.18
C VAL A 223 19.73 -4.55 -1.62
N SER A 224 20.28 -3.72 -0.72
CA SER A 224 21.56 -3.98 -0.05
C SER A 224 21.56 -5.36 0.64
N LYS A 225 20.52 -5.65 1.43
CA LYS A 225 20.42 -6.94 2.15
C LYS A 225 20.24 -8.14 1.21
N ILE A 226 19.54 -7.97 0.08
CA ILE A 226 19.45 -9.04 -0.94
C ILE A 226 20.84 -9.35 -1.52
N GLU A 227 21.61 -8.30 -1.88
CA GLU A 227 22.94 -8.43 -2.45
C GLU A 227 23.95 -8.97 -1.44
N GLU A 228 23.90 -8.55 -0.17
CA GLU A 228 24.70 -9.10 0.94
C GLU A 228 24.47 -10.63 1.11
N ASN A 229 23.26 -11.11 0.84
CA ASN A 229 22.93 -12.55 0.86
C ASN A 229 23.20 -13.26 -0.48
N GLY A 230 23.89 -12.61 -1.44
CA GLY A 230 24.27 -13.18 -2.74
C GLY A 230 23.14 -13.19 -3.78
N GLY A 231 22.00 -12.55 -3.51
CA GLY A 231 20.94 -12.31 -4.48
C GLY A 231 21.30 -11.21 -5.49
N LYS A 232 20.45 -11.02 -6.50
CA LYS A 232 20.63 -9.98 -7.51
C LYS A 232 19.34 -9.20 -7.73
N VAL A 233 19.46 -7.90 -7.97
CA VAL A 233 18.37 -7.04 -8.39
C VAL A 233 18.75 -6.38 -9.72
N LEU A 234 18.10 -6.79 -10.80
CA LEU A 234 18.37 -6.32 -12.15
C LEU A 234 17.23 -5.41 -12.62
N THR A 235 17.57 -4.17 -12.91
CA THR A 235 16.63 -3.17 -13.44
C THR A 235 16.70 -3.10 -14.97
N GLY A 236 15.69 -2.52 -15.63
CA GLY A 236 15.58 -2.50 -17.09
C GLY A 236 15.29 -3.88 -17.70
N GLN A 237 14.86 -4.85 -16.90
CA GLN A 237 14.59 -6.24 -17.28
C GLN A 237 13.08 -6.50 -17.23
N GLU A 238 12.39 -6.27 -18.31
CA GLU A 238 10.96 -6.57 -18.40
C GLU A 238 10.75 -8.04 -18.73
N VAL A 239 10.13 -8.79 -17.82
CA VAL A 239 9.70 -10.17 -18.10
C VAL A 239 8.54 -10.11 -19.10
N THR A 240 8.68 -10.83 -20.21
CA THR A 240 7.69 -10.91 -21.29
C THR A 240 7.00 -12.26 -21.36
N LYS A 241 7.60 -13.30 -20.73
CA LYS A 241 7.04 -14.65 -20.73
C LYS A 241 7.47 -15.46 -19.52
N ILE A 242 6.54 -16.22 -18.93
CA ILE A 242 6.83 -17.30 -17.98
C ILE A 242 6.85 -18.63 -18.75
N VAL A 243 7.99 -19.29 -18.75
CA VAL A 243 8.20 -20.55 -19.48
C VAL A 243 7.79 -21.71 -18.59
N VAL A 244 6.96 -22.59 -19.12
CA VAL A 244 6.48 -23.81 -18.47
C VAL A 244 6.96 -25.01 -19.27
N GLU A 245 7.54 -26.00 -18.60
CA GLU A 245 7.94 -27.27 -19.19
C GLU A 245 7.26 -28.43 -18.45
N GLY A 246 6.53 -29.24 -19.19
CA GLY A 246 5.67 -30.26 -18.57
C GLY A 246 4.59 -29.63 -17.71
N SER A 247 4.63 -29.89 -16.41
CA SER A 247 3.63 -29.44 -15.44
C SER A 247 4.14 -28.41 -14.42
N LYS A 248 5.31 -27.81 -14.66
CA LYS A 248 5.91 -26.82 -13.73
C LYS A 248 6.60 -25.67 -14.46
N VAL A 249 6.85 -24.61 -13.72
CA VAL A 249 7.66 -23.48 -14.20
C VAL A 249 9.10 -23.96 -14.48
N LYS A 250 9.68 -23.44 -15.58
CA LYS A 250 11.07 -23.66 -15.97
C LYS A 250 11.92 -22.40 -15.82
N GLY A 251 11.32 -21.23 -15.98
CA GLY A 251 12.00 -19.94 -15.94
C GLY A 251 11.19 -18.82 -16.57
N VAL A 252 11.88 -17.73 -16.88
CA VAL A 252 11.27 -16.56 -17.54
C VAL A 252 12.11 -16.05 -18.71
N ILE A 253 11.48 -15.37 -19.65
CA ILE A 253 12.13 -14.64 -20.75
C ILE A 253 11.89 -13.16 -20.56
N THR A 254 12.93 -12.35 -20.78
CA THR A 254 12.85 -10.88 -20.73
C THR A 254 12.70 -10.24 -22.12
N ASN A 255 12.45 -8.95 -22.15
CA ASN A 255 12.41 -8.13 -23.38
C ASN A 255 13.70 -8.16 -24.21
N ASN A 256 14.83 -8.51 -23.59
CA ASN A 256 16.12 -8.70 -24.29
C ASN A 256 16.29 -10.11 -24.84
N ASN A 257 15.28 -10.98 -24.78
CA ASN A 257 15.29 -12.40 -25.07
C ASN A 257 16.24 -13.22 -24.19
N ASP A 258 16.64 -12.70 -23.03
CA ASP A 258 17.42 -13.46 -22.06
C ASP A 258 16.52 -14.45 -21.34
N PHE A 259 16.99 -15.71 -21.24
CA PHE A 259 16.31 -16.76 -20.48
C PHE A 259 16.96 -16.93 -19.10
N TYR A 260 16.14 -16.84 -18.05
CA TYR A 260 16.52 -17.07 -16.66
C TYR A 260 15.87 -18.36 -16.19
N GLU A 261 16.67 -19.43 -16.05
CA GLU A 261 16.21 -20.72 -15.54
C GLU A 261 16.01 -20.67 -14.01
N CYS A 262 14.90 -21.25 -13.50
CA CYS A 262 14.64 -21.31 -12.07
C CYS A 262 13.72 -22.47 -11.67
N ASP A 263 13.71 -22.77 -10.35
CA ASP A 263 12.77 -23.72 -9.77
C ASP A 263 11.45 -23.07 -9.39
N TYR A 264 11.48 -21.77 -9.01
CA TYR A 264 10.33 -20.96 -8.62
C TYR A 264 10.29 -19.62 -9.36
N VAL A 265 9.10 -19.21 -9.77
CA VAL A 265 8.79 -17.84 -10.19
C VAL A 265 7.83 -17.25 -9.17
N VAL A 266 8.20 -16.12 -8.58
CA VAL A 266 7.31 -15.34 -7.72
C VAL A 266 6.98 -14.02 -8.42
N SER A 267 5.72 -13.79 -8.71
CA SER A 267 5.31 -12.53 -9.34
C SER A 267 4.76 -11.54 -8.30
N SER A 268 5.39 -10.37 -8.24
CA SER A 268 4.97 -9.20 -7.45
C SER A 268 4.20 -8.17 -8.30
N THR A 269 3.90 -8.52 -9.54
CA THR A 269 3.06 -7.69 -10.42
C THR A 269 1.58 -7.94 -10.14
N HIS A 270 0.72 -7.10 -10.72
CA HIS A 270 -0.72 -7.34 -10.61
C HIS A 270 -1.07 -8.76 -11.13
N PRO A 271 -1.95 -9.52 -10.46
CA PRO A 271 -2.28 -10.89 -10.89
C PRO A 271 -2.71 -11.00 -12.35
N ALA A 272 -3.46 -10.02 -12.88
CA ALA A 272 -3.85 -9.98 -14.28
C ALA A 272 -2.62 -9.95 -15.21
N GLU A 273 -1.62 -9.11 -14.88
CA GLU A 273 -0.38 -9.03 -15.64
C GLU A 273 0.40 -10.36 -15.59
N THR A 274 0.46 -10.96 -14.40
CA THR A 274 1.13 -12.27 -14.24
C THR A 274 0.54 -13.35 -15.15
N PHE A 275 -0.79 -13.45 -15.20
CA PHE A 275 -1.44 -14.47 -16.02
C PHE A 275 -1.39 -14.18 -17.52
N ASN A 276 -1.19 -12.91 -17.92
CA ASN A 276 -0.91 -12.55 -19.31
C ASN A 276 0.49 -12.99 -19.79
N LEU A 277 1.43 -13.25 -18.87
CA LEU A 277 2.77 -13.76 -19.18
C LEU A 277 2.80 -15.27 -19.43
N LEU A 278 1.68 -15.99 -19.18
CA LEU A 278 1.59 -17.43 -19.32
C LEU A 278 0.94 -17.83 -20.65
N ASP A 279 1.52 -18.80 -21.33
CA ASP A 279 0.81 -19.54 -22.37
C ASP A 279 -0.34 -20.34 -21.76
N LYS A 280 -1.32 -20.73 -22.59
CA LYS A 280 -2.40 -21.60 -22.14
C LYS A 280 -1.85 -22.85 -21.47
N ASN A 281 -2.27 -23.10 -20.22
CA ASN A 281 -1.78 -24.22 -19.42
C ASN A 281 -2.98 -24.99 -18.83
N PRO A 282 -3.02 -26.34 -18.93
CA PRO A 282 -4.12 -27.14 -18.44
C PRO A 282 -4.32 -27.08 -16.92
N LEU A 283 -3.27 -26.75 -16.16
CA LEU A 283 -3.33 -26.65 -14.70
C LEU A 283 -4.00 -25.35 -14.23
N ILE A 284 -3.97 -24.29 -15.06
CA ILE A 284 -4.63 -23.02 -14.77
C ILE A 284 -5.83 -22.87 -15.70
N LYS A 285 -7.03 -23.14 -15.20
CA LYS A 285 -8.25 -23.09 -16.00
C LYS A 285 -8.49 -21.68 -16.58
N ASN A 286 -8.90 -21.63 -17.84
CA ASN A 286 -9.26 -20.36 -18.50
C ASN A 286 -10.33 -19.56 -17.70
N SER A 287 -11.28 -20.26 -17.05
CA SER A 287 -12.29 -19.62 -16.19
C SER A 287 -11.69 -18.92 -14.97
N PHE A 288 -10.58 -19.46 -14.43
CA PHE A 288 -9.86 -18.78 -13.33
C PHE A 288 -9.16 -17.51 -13.82
N ILE A 289 -8.48 -17.59 -14.97
CA ILE A 289 -7.82 -16.41 -15.59
C ILE A 289 -8.87 -15.36 -15.92
N ALA A 290 -9.97 -15.75 -16.59
CA ALA A 290 -11.07 -14.85 -16.93
C ALA A 290 -11.64 -14.14 -15.68
N ARG A 291 -11.79 -14.88 -14.57
CA ARG A 291 -12.21 -14.29 -13.29
C ARG A 291 -11.22 -13.23 -12.82
N ILE A 292 -9.93 -13.53 -12.77
CA ILE A 292 -8.91 -12.57 -12.33
C ILE A 292 -8.89 -11.32 -13.21
N LEU A 293 -9.00 -11.49 -14.53
CA LEU A 293 -9.03 -10.38 -15.49
C LEU A 293 -10.31 -9.53 -15.38
N SER A 294 -11.41 -10.11 -14.89
CA SER A 294 -12.70 -9.41 -14.72
C SER A 294 -12.89 -8.79 -13.33
N GLU A 295 -11.99 -9.05 -12.36
CA GLU A 295 -12.12 -8.47 -11.03
C GLU A 295 -11.89 -6.95 -11.08
N LYS A 296 -12.75 -6.24 -10.37
CA LYS A 296 -12.61 -4.78 -10.23
C LYS A 296 -11.35 -4.43 -9.45
N ASN A 297 -10.72 -3.37 -9.87
CA ASN A 297 -9.63 -2.77 -9.13
C ASN A 297 -10.15 -1.65 -8.20
N SER A 298 -9.38 -1.35 -7.16
CA SER A 298 -9.63 -0.17 -6.32
C SER A 298 -9.56 1.10 -7.17
N TYR A 299 -10.24 2.13 -6.74
CA TYR A 299 -10.15 3.41 -7.45
C TYR A 299 -8.69 3.91 -7.49
N PRO A 300 -8.29 4.57 -8.59
CA PRO A 300 -7.00 5.23 -8.67
C PRO A 300 -6.97 6.51 -7.83
N LEU A 301 -5.77 7.01 -7.58
CA LEU A 301 -5.54 8.26 -6.87
C LEU A 301 -4.99 9.32 -7.83
N PHE A 302 -5.24 10.58 -7.49
CA PHE A 302 -4.53 11.73 -8.01
C PHE A 302 -3.72 12.33 -6.88
N CYS A 303 -2.41 12.50 -7.09
CA CYS A 303 -1.48 13.04 -6.09
C CYS A 303 -0.95 14.39 -6.57
N LEU A 304 -1.09 15.41 -5.74
CA LEU A 304 -0.52 16.74 -5.92
C LEU A 304 0.65 16.89 -4.96
N TYR A 305 1.83 17.16 -5.48
CA TYR A 305 3.07 17.36 -4.73
C TYR A 305 3.47 18.83 -4.78
N LEU A 306 3.66 19.42 -3.61
CA LEU A 306 4.00 20.82 -3.44
C LEU A 306 5.39 20.92 -2.82
N VAL A 307 6.31 21.58 -3.50
CA VAL A 307 7.58 22.01 -2.92
C VAL A 307 7.35 23.39 -2.31
N MET A 308 7.73 23.55 -1.05
CA MET A 308 7.46 24.76 -0.29
C MET A 308 8.65 25.71 -0.34
N LYS A 309 8.39 27.01 -0.38
CA LYS A 309 9.43 28.05 -0.21
C LYS A 309 10.11 27.87 1.15
N PRO A 310 11.43 27.99 1.26
CA PRO A 310 12.14 27.83 2.53
C PRO A 310 11.56 28.74 3.63
N GLY A 311 11.26 28.15 4.79
CA GLY A 311 10.79 28.88 5.98
C GLY A 311 9.38 29.48 5.87
N SER A 312 8.58 29.13 4.85
CA SER A 312 7.27 29.76 4.60
C SER A 312 6.09 28.97 5.15
N PHE A 313 6.17 27.66 5.28
CA PHE A 313 5.06 26.82 5.71
C PHE A 313 5.47 25.93 6.87
N LYS A 314 4.77 26.07 8.01
CA LYS A 314 5.11 25.35 9.23
C LYS A 314 4.85 23.84 9.07
N TYR A 315 5.79 23.02 9.51
CA TYR A 315 5.62 21.57 9.59
C TYR A 315 4.64 21.19 10.71
N ILE A 316 3.68 20.32 10.38
CA ILE A 316 2.75 19.77 11.35
C ILE A 316 2.86 18.25 11.30
N ASN A 317 3.25 17.62 12.40
CA ASN A 317 3.59 16.20 12.48
C ASN A 317 2.35 15.29 12.59
N ARG A 318 1.34 15.53 11.73
CA ARG A 318 0.11 14.73 11.62
C ARG A 318 -0.42 14.73 10.19
N ASN A 319 -1.34 13.84 9.90
CA ASN A 319 -2.06 13.82 8.63
C ASN A 319 -3.43 14.52 8.78
N PHE A 320 -3.94 15.03 7.67
CA PHE A 320 -5.26 15.65 7.61
C PHE A 320 -6.11 14.94 6.56
N PHE A 321 -7.16 14.28 7.01
CA PHE A 321 -8.20 13.73 6.15
C PHE A 321 -9.36 14.73 6.14
N ILE A 322 -9.59 15.36 5.00
CA ILE A 322 -10.58 16.43 4.88
C ILE A 322 -11.66 15.95 3.92
N ARG A 323 -12.88 15.84 4.42
CA ARG A 323 -14.05 15.42 3.63
C ARG A 323 -15.18 16.43 3.79
N ARG A 324 -15.62 17.04 2.68
CA ARG A 324 -16.74 17.98 2.69
C ARG A 324 -17.34 18.18 1.29
N GLY A 325 -18.62 18.55 1.29
CA GLY A 325 -19.36 18.77 0.04
C GLY A 325 -19.50 17.54 -0.83
N ASN A 326 -19.90 17.76 -2.09
CA ASN A 326 -20.13 16.70 -3.09
C ASN A 326 -19.57 17.08 -4.47
N LYS A 327 -18.60 18.01 -4.53
CA LYS A 327 -17.92 18.38 -5.77
C LYS A 327 -16.96 17.26 -6.21
N ARG A 328 -16.30 17.43 -7.36
CA ARG A 328 -15.30 16.51 -7.90
C ARG A 328 -14.19 16.23 -6.88
N VAL A 329 -13.63 17.26 -6.26
CA VAL A 329 -12.75 17.15 -5.10
C VAL A 329 -13.59 17.34 -3.85
N ASN A 330 -13.78 16.29 -3.09
CA ASN A 330 -14.59 16.29 -1.87
C ASN A 330 -13.95 15.51 -0.71
N TYR A 331 -12.84 14.83 -0.98
CA TYR A 331 -12.11 14.09 0.03
C TYR A 331 -10.62 14.06 -0.32
N VAL A 332 -9.79 14.56 0.60
CA VAL A 332 -8.34 14.58 0.45
C VAL A 332 -7.62 14.08 1.70
N LEU A 333 -6.44 13.52 1.50
CA LEU A 333 -5.40 13.35 2.51
C LEU A 333 -4.31 14.39 2.24
N LEU A 334 -4.04 15.27 3.20
CA LEU A 334 -2.88 16.15 3.19
C LEU A 334 -1.84 15.62 4.18
N SER A 335 -0.65 15.40 3.69
CA SER A 335 0.50 14.90 4.45
C SER A 335 1.73 15.75 4.18
N MET A 336 2.61 15.89 5.17
CA MET A 336 3.87 16.62 5.07
C MET A 336 5.02 15.65 5.28
N GLN A 337 6.04 15.68 4.42
CA GLN A 337 7.24 14.90 4.67
C GLN A 337 8.02 15.47 5.85
N PRO A 338 8.69 14.62 6.68
CA PRO A 338 9.52 15.12 7.77
C PRO A 338 10.62 16.03 7.22
N PRO A 339 10.77 17.23 7.76
CA PRO A 339 11.83 18.15 7.35
C PRO A 339 13.20 17.65 7.81
N ALA A 340 14.25 18.31 7.36
CA ALA A 340 15.59 18.11 7.88
C ALA A 340 15.62 18.31 9.40
N VAL A 341 16.52 17.59 10.09
CA VAL A 341 16.66 17.69 11.55
C VAL A 341 16.91 19.16 11.96
N GLY A 342 16.12 19.64 12.91
CA GLY A 342 16.23 21.03 13.41
C GLY A 342 15.43 22.05 12.60
N SER A 343 14.68 21.65 11.58
CA SER A 343 13.76 22.54 10.86
C SER A 343 12.31 22.37 11.34
N ASP A 344 11.65 23.51 11.56
CA ASP A 344 10.21 23.56 11.90
C ASP A 344 9.31 23.79 10.66
N PHE A 345 9.88 23.80 9.46
CA PHE A 345 9.17 24.12 8.23
C PHE A 345 9.10 22.92 7.30
N ALA A 346 7.91 22.70 6.72
CA ALA A 346 7.69 21.67 5.71
C ALA A 346 8.42 22.06 4.41
N GLU A 347 9.11 21.11 3.82
CA GLU A 347 9.76 21.25 2.51
C GLU A 347 8.88 20.66 1.39
N VAL A 348 8.14 19.61 1.70
CA VAL A 348 7.24 18.93 0.77
C VAL A 348 5.90 18.66 1.44
N VAL A 349 4.82 19.06 0.77
CA VAL A 349 3.44 18.73 1.14
C VAL A 349 2.82 17.91 0.01
N THR A 350 2.20 16.80 0.34
CA THR A 350 1.48 15.96 -0.61
C THR A 350 0.00 15.96 -0.30
N ILE A 351 -0.82 16.19 -1.33
CA ILE A 351 -2.28 16.12 -1.23
C ILE A 351 -2.76 15.01 -2.16
N VAL A 352 -3.48 14.05 -1.59
CA VAL A 352 -3.99 12.88 -2.31
C VAL A 352 -5.51 12.94 -2.33
N THR A 353 -6.11 12.70 -3.49
CA THR A 353 -7.55 12.56 -3.63
C THR A 353 -7.91 11.31 -4.43
N SER A 354 -9.10 10.76 -4.19
CA SER A 354 -9.62 9.68 -5.02
C SER A 354 -9.93 10.22 -6.43
N SER A 355 -9.75 9.37 -7.42
CA SER A 355 -9.99 9.69 -8.82
C SER A 355 -10.74 8.55 -9.51
N SER A 356 -11.17 8.77 -10.75
CA SER A 356 -11.72 7.74 -11.62
C SER A 356 -10.90 7.65 -12.88
N PHE A 357 -10.62 6.43 -13.34
CA PHE A 357 -9.93 6.23 -14.60
C PHE A 357 -10.69 6.82 -15.79
N SER A 358 -12.03 6.81 -15.74
CA SER A 358 -12.88 7.39 -16.78
C SER A 358 -12.61 8.88 -17.03
N GLN A 359 -12.14 9.62 -16.03
CA GLN A 359 -11.74 11.03 -16.18
C GLN A 359 -10.50 11.20 -17.05
N PHE A 360 -9.68 10.15 -17.16
CA PHE A 360 -8.42 10.13 -17.91
C PHE A 360 -8.46 9.19 -19.13
N GLU A 361 -9.59 8.54 -19.40
CA GLU A 361 -9.73 7.53 -20.46
C GLU A 361 -9.39 8.08 -21.85
N LYS A 362 -9.71 9.33 -22.11
CA LYS A 362 -9.37 10.03 -23.36
C LYS A 362 -7.88 9.92 -23.73
N TRP A 363 -7.00 9.87 -22.72
CA TRP A 363 -5.55 9.84 -22.89
C TRP A 363 -4.92 8.47 -22.62
N LYS A 364 -5.73 7.41 -22.51
CA LYS A 364 -5.25 6.07 -22.12
C LYS A 364 -4.18 5.49 -23.05
N ASP A 365 -4.23 5.83 -24.34
CA ASP A 365 -3.28 5.33 -25.36
C ASP A 365 -2.05 6.24 -25.54
N THR A 366 -1.91 7.27 -24.73
CA THR A 366 -0.76 8.17 -24.71
C THR A 366 0.30 7.71 -23.71
N ARG A 367 1.51 8.28 -23.81
CA ARG A 367 2.64 7.94 -22.94
C ARG A 367 2.99 9.09 -22.01
N THR A 368 3.56 8.76 -20.86
CA THR A 368 4.10 9.76 -19.92
C THR A 368 5.07 10.70 -20.61
N GLY A 369 4.89 12.01 -20.40
CA GLY A 369 5.69 13.06 -21.05
C GLY A 369 5.19 13.50 -22.43
N ASN A 370 4.25 12.76 -23.04
CA ASN A 370 3.69 13.10 -24.36
C ASN A 370 2.19 12.80 -24.44
N ARG A 371 1.38 13.51 -23.63
CA ARG A 371 -0.07 13.30 -23.55
C ARG A 371 -0.92 14.43 -24.16
N GLY A 372 -0.26 15.50 -24.67
CA GLY A 372 -0.90 16.66 -25.25
C GLY A 372 -1.21 17.78 -24.25
N GLU A 373 -1.47 18.98 -24.80
CA GLU A 373 -1.73 20.19 -24.00
C GLU A 373 -3.04 20.11 -23.24
N ASP A 374 -4.08 19.53 -23.83
CA ASP A 374 -5.39 19.32 -23.20
C ASP A 374 -5.34 18.42 -21.96
N TYR A 375 -4.38 17.48 -21.90
CA TYR A 375 -4.11 16.72 -20.69
C TYR A 375 -3.44 17.57 -19.62
N LEU A 376 -2.51 18.41 -20.00
CA LEU A 376 -1.82 19.30 -19.06
C LEU A 376 -2.81 20.33 -18.46
N GLU A 377 -3.64 20.92 -19.30
CA GLU A 377 -4.71 21.85 -18.89
C GLU A 377 -5.71 21.15 -17.93
N TYR A 378 -6.14 19.93 -18.26
CA TYR A 378 -7.03 19.16 -17.39
C TYR A 378 -6.41 18.90 -16.01
N LYS A 379 -5.11 18.53 -15.98
CA LYS A 379 -4.39 18.34 -14.72
C LYS A 379 -4.28 19.61 -13.92
N GLU A 380 -3.92 20.71 -14.57
CA GLU A 380 -3.79 22.02 -13.91
C GLU A 380 -5.10 22.48 -13.29
N ASN A 381 -6.21 22.34 -14.00
CA ASN A 381 -7.54 22.62 -13.46
C ASN A 381 -7.86 21.79 -12.22
N LEU A 382 -7.50 20.48 -12.23
CA LEU A 382 -7.70 19.62 -11.07
C LEU A 382 -6.77 20.00 -9.89
N GLU A 383 -5.53 20.38 -10.16
CA GLU A 383 -4.59 20.88 -9.16
C GLU A 383 -5.15 22.15 -8.48
N GLU A 384 -5.70 23.09 -9.25
CA GLU A 384 -6.30 24.30 -8.70
C GLU A 384 -7.55 24.01 -7.85
N GLU A 385 -8.42 23.07 -8.30
CA GLU A 385 -9.56 22.63 -7.48
C GLU A 385 -9.14 22.02 -6.14
N ILE A 386 -8.04 21.22 -6.14
CA ILE A 386 -7.49 20.65 -4.92
C ILE A 386 -6.95 21.74 -3.99
N LEU A 387 -6.23 22.71 -4.54
CA LEU A 387 -5.69 23.84 -3.77
C LEU A 387 -6.82 24.71 -3.19
N ASP A 388 -7.87 24.99 -3.97
CA ASP A 388 -9.05 25.72 -3.48
C ASP A 388 -9.78 24.96 -2.36
N PHE A 389 -9.87 23.63 -2.49
CA PHE A 389 -10.52 22.79 -1.50
C PHE A 389 -9.81 22.83 -0.14
N VAL A 390 -8.48 22.82 -0.12
CA VAL A 390 -7.68 22.83 1.12
C VAL A 390 -7.42 24.23 1.66
N ALA A 391 -7.62 25.28 0.88
CA ALA A 391 -7.34 26.66 1.28
C ALA A 391 -8.12 27.11 2.52
N ALA A 392 -9.32 26.57 2.73
CA ALA A 392 -10.13 26.86 3.91
C ALA A 392 -9.48 26.40 5.22
N ASP A 393 -8.65 25.36 5.18
CA ASP A 393 -7.94 24.83 6.36
C ASP A 393 -6.50 25.34 6.44
N PHE A 394 -5.91 25.69 5.29
CA PHE A 394 -4.51 26.08 5.15
C PHE A 394 -4.41 27.33 4.28
N PRO A 395 -4.82 28.50 4.79
CA PRO A 395 -4.89 29.74 3.98
C PRO A 395 -3.53 30.17 3.44
N ASP A 396 -2.45 29.89 4.18
CA ASP A 396 -1.08 30.26 3.79
C ASP A 396 -0.42 29.25 2.83
N LEU A 397 -1.07 28.09 2.56
CA LEU A 397 -0.48 27.03 1.75
C LEU A 397 -0.12 27.54 0.35
N ARG A 398 -1.09 28.17 -0.34
CA ARG A 398 -0.93 28.62 -1.72
C ARG A 398 0.19 29.63 -1.90
N SER A 399 0.32 30.59 -1.00
CA SER A 399 1.38 31.61 -1.02
C SER A 399 2.77 31.05 -0.71
N SER A 400 2.81 29.92 -0.02
CA SER A 400 4.05 29.23 0.39
C SER A 400 4.57 28.25 -0.67
N ILE A 401 3.84 28.01 -1.77
CA ILE A 401 4.27 27.08 -2.83
C ILE A 401 5.39 27.73 -3.65
N GLU A 402 6.51 27.02 -3.80
CA GLU A 402 7.58 27.32 -4.76
C GLU A 402 7.27 26.72 -6.13
N CYS A 403 6.95 25.42 -6.17
CA CYS A 403 6.51 24.74 -7.37
C CYS A 403 5.61 23.55 -7.04
N LYS A 404 4.82 23.11 -8.03
CA LYS A 404 3.88 21.99 -7.89
C LYS A 404 4.07 20.97 -9.01
N PHE A 405 3.78 19.71 -8.70
CA PHE A 405 3.79 18.58 -9.64
C PHE A 405 2.62 17.67 -9.32
N SER A 406 2.13 16.90 -10.29
CA SER A 406 1.07 15.93 -9.99
C SER A 406 1.25 14.62 -10.74
N ALA A 407 0.75 13.55 -10.13
CA ALA A 407 0.63 12.23 -10.71
C ALA A 407 -0.85 11.85 -10.85
N SER A 408 -1.23 11.50 -12.08
CA SER A 408 -2.58 11.04 -12.41
C SER A 408 -2.66 9.49 -12.39
N PRO A 409 -3.86 8.91 -12.49
CA PRO A 409 -4.02 7.47 -12.71
C PRO A 409 -3.18 6.90 -13.84
N LEU A 410 -3.01 7.64 -14.94
CA LEU A 410 -2.17 7.22 -16.06
C LEU A 410 -0.68 7.19 -15.70
N THR A 411 -0.23 8.07 -14.84
CA THR A 411 1.15 8.05 -14.33
C THR A 411 1.41 6.76 -13.54
N PHE A 412 0.52 6.46 -12.58
CA PHE A 412 0.65 5.24 -11.79
C PHE A 412 0.58 3.98 -12.65
N ARG A 413 -0.36 3.91 -13.61
CA ARG A 413 -0.46 2.80 -14.55
C ARG A 413 0.84 2.59 -15.33
N ASP A 414 1.41 3.64 -15.86
CA ASP A 414 2.60 3.54 -16.69
C ASP A 414 3.82 3.04 -15.90
N TYR A 415 3.95 3.47 -14.63
CA TYR A 415 5.06 3.05 -13.77
C TYR A 415 4.85 1.67 -13.13
N THR A 416 3.62 1.29 -12.78
CA THR A 416 3.35 0.05 -12.03
C THR A 416 2.73 -1.08 -12.85
N LYS A 417 2.23 -0.80 -14.07
CA LYS A 417 1.36 -1.70 -14.86
C LYS A 417 0.10 -2.15 -14.11
N THR A 418 -0.28 -1.49 -13.03
CA THR A 418 -1.53 -1.80 -12.38
C THR A 418 -2.70 -1.35 -13.25
N PRO A 419 -3.68 -2.20 -13.54
CA PRO A 419 -4.82 -1.82 -14.35
C PRO A 419 -5.49 -0.54 -13.86
N GLU A 420 -5.82 0.38 -14.78
CA GLU A 420 -6.42 1.69 -14.50
C GLU A 420 -5.60 2.59 -13.55
N GLY A 421 -4.35 2.24 -13.26
CA GLY A 421 -3.54 2.95 -12.27
C GLY A 421 -4.10 2.84 -10.85
N SER A 422 -4.79 1.74 -10.54
CA SER A 422 -5.43 1.53 -9.24
C SER A 422 -4.43 1.61 -8.08
N ALA A 423 -4.87 2.23 -6.99
CA ALA A 423 -4.00 2.51 -5.84
C ALA A 423 -3.60 1.24 -5.08
N TYR A 424 -4.53 0.27 -4.98
CA TYR A 424 -4.39 -0.91 -4.12
C TYR A 424 -4.58 -2.24 -4.86
N GLY A 425 -4.54 -2.24 -6.20
CA GLY A 425 -4.77 -3.42 -7.01
C GLY A 425 -6.22 -3.92 -6.94
N ILE A 426 -6.42 -5.23 -6.87
CA ILE A 426 -7.76 -5.84 -6.85
C ILE A 426 -8.54 -5.35 -5.63
N GLN A 427 -9.72 -4.77 -5.88
CA GLN A 427 -10.63 -4.30 -4.86
C GLN A 427 -11.13 -5.45 -4.01
N LYS A 428 -10.93 -5.38 -2.70
CA LYS A 428 -11.50 -6.35 -1.77
C LYS A 428 -13.00 -6.09 -1.59
N ASP A 429 -13.81 -7.13 -1.77
CA ASP A 429 -15.27 -7.03 -1.80
C ASP A 429 -15.90 -8.06 -0.85
N CYS A 430 -16.54 -7.58 0.21
CA CYS A 430 -17.21 -8.41 1.21
C CYS A 430 -18.38 -9.22 0.64
N ASN A 431 -18.94 -8.82 -0.50
CA ASN A 431 -20.03 -9.54 -1.17
C ASN A 431 -19.53 -10.75 -1.97
N LYS A 432 -18.22 -10.79 -2.26
CA LYS A 432 -17.55 -11.89 -2.97
C LYS A 432 -16.12 -12.12 -2.45
N PRO A 433 -15.93 -12.38 -1.15
CA PRO A 433 -14.62 -12.39 -0.51
C PRO A 433 -13.67 -13.42 -1.14
N PHE A 434 -14.16 -14.62 -1.47
CA PHE A 434 -13.35 -15.69 -2.09
C PHE A 434 -12.85 -15.36 -3.51
N SER A 435 -13.53 -14.46 -4.22
CA SER A 435 -13.11 -14.03 -5.55
C SER A 435 -12.00 -13.00 -5.49
N THR A 436 -12.06 -12.12 -4.52
CA THR A 436 -11.14 -10.98 -4.39
C THR A 436 -9.94 -11.25 -3.49
N PHE A 437 -9.95 -12.34 -2.74
CA PHE A 437 -8.79 -12.86 -2.02
C PHE A 437 -7.99 -13.79 -2.95
N ILE A 438 -6.78 -13.40 -3.30
CA ILE A 438 -5.94 -14.14 -4.24
C ILE A 438 -4.88 -14.93 -3.45
N ALA A 439 -4.93 -16.26 -3.54
CA ALA A 439 -3.93 -17.12 -2.91
C ALA A 439 -2.52 -16.86 -3.45
N CYS A 440 -1.52 -16.87 -2.58
CA CYS A 440 -0.12 -16.72 -2.98
C CYS A 440 0.35 -17.90 -3.82
N LYS A 441 -0.01 -19.12 -3.45
CA LYS A 441 0.30 -20.33 -4.21
C LYS A 441 -0.69 -20.56 -5.33
N THR A 442 -0.21 -20.70 -6.56
CA THR A 442 -1.05 -21.04 -7.72
C THR A 442 -1.19 -22.55 -7.89
N LYS A 443 -2.06 -22.97 -8.83
CA LYS A 443 -2.16 -24.39 -9.22
C LYS A 443 -1.02 -24.85 -10.14
N LEU A 444 -0.23 -23.93 -10.69
CA LEU A 444 0.96 -24.25 -11.48
C LEU A 444 2.16 -24.43 -10.52
N PRO A 445 2.70 -25.64 -10.38
CA PRO A 445 3.87 -25.87 -9.55
C PRO A 445 5.02 -24.95 -9.91
N GLY A 446 5.59 -24.29 -8.90
CA GLY A 446 6.67 -23.33 -9.04
C GLY A 446 6.24 -21.89 -9.32
N LEU A 447 4.93 -21.61 -9.54
CA LEU A 447 4.43 -20.23 -9.70
C LEU A 447 3.73 -19.74 -8.44
N TYR A 448 4.19 -18.60 -7.92
CA TYR A 448 3.64 -17.93 -6.74
C TYR A 448 3.34 -16.46 -7.05
N LEU A 449 2.44 -15.86 -6.28
CA LEU A 449 2.07 -14.46 -6.35
C LEU A 449 2.39 -13.79 -5.02
N THR A 450 2.81 -12.52 -5.05
CA THR A 450 3.04 -11.70 -3.87
C THR A 450 2.60 -10.25 -4.11
N GLY A 451 2.64 -9.42 -3.05
CA GLY A 451 2.31 -8.00 -3.14
C GLY A 451 0.89 -7.65 -2.75
N GLN A 452 0.58 -6.35 -2.79
CA GLN A 452 -0.64 -5.78 -2.21
C GLN A 452 -1.96 -6.20 -2.88
N SER A 453 -1.92 -6.70 -4.11
CA SER A 453 -3.13 -7.12 -4.83
C SER A 453 -3.75 -8.42 -4.30
N ASN A 454 -2.99 -9.22 -3.54
CA ASN A 454 -3.40 -10.56 -3.15
C ASN A 454 -4.37 -10.55 -1.96
N ASN A 455 -3.93 -10.01 -0.81
CA ASN A 455 -4.63 -10.19 0.46
C ASN A 455 -4.99 -8.86 1.14
N VAL A 456 -3.99 -8.12 1.62
CA VAL A 456 -4.11 -6.86 2.33
C VAL A 456 -3.31 -5.80 1.59
N HIS A 457 -3.71 -4.54 1.70
CA HIS A 457 -3.10 -3.41 1.00
C HIS A 457 -2.03 -2.70 1.82
N GLY A 458 -1.30 -1.80 1.14
CA GLY A 458 -0.30 -0.92 1.75
C GLY A 458 0.98 -1.66 2.14
N VAL A 459 1.86 -0.98 2.90
CA VAL A 459 3.17 -1.51 3.29
C VAL A 459 3.01 -2.77 4.14
N LEU A 460 2.28 -2.70 5.25
CA LEU A 460 2.05 -3.86 6.11
C LEU A 460 1.40 -5.02 5.36
N GLY A 461 0.43 -4.73 4.48
CA GLY A 461 -0.25 -5.76 3.69
C GLY A 461 0.66 -6.44 2.67
N ALA A 462 1.55 -5.70 2.01
CA ALA A 462 2.54 -6.26 1.10
C ALA A 462 3.56 -7.12 1.85
N THR A 463 4.02 -6.66 3.02
CA THR A 463 4.91 -7.42 3.91
C THR A 463 4.26 -8.73 4.37
N ILE A 464 3.01 -8.69 4.84
CA ILE A 464 2.25 -9.88 5.21
C ILE A 464 2.18 -10.86 4.03
N THR A 465 1.89 -10.36 2.82
CA THR A 465 1.77 -11.21 1.64
C THR A 465 3.12 -11.84 1.26
N SER A 466 4.24 -11.11 1.39
CA SER A 466 5.58 -11.68 1.14
C SER A 466 5.92 -12.78 2.13
N LEU A 467 5.57 -12.63 3.41
CA LEU A 467 5.72 -13.66 4.44
C LEU A 467 4.89 -14.90 4.12
N LEU A 468 3.63 -14.74 3.73
CA LEU A 468 2.77 -15.86 3.35
C LEU A 468 3.30 -16.58 2.11
N THR A 469 3.77 -15.83 1.10
CA THR A 469 4.36 -16.41 -0.12
C THR A 469 5.61 -17.24 0.20
N CYS A 470 6.50 -16.71 1.04
CA CYS A 470 7.68 -17.43 1.48
C CYS A 470 7.33 -18.63 2.38
N SER A 471 6.28 -18.52 3.20
CA SER A 471 5.78 -19.64 4.00
C SER A 471 5.25 -20.79 3.13
N ASP A 472 4.61 -20.47 2.00
CA ASP A 472 4.17 -21.50 1.03
C ASP A 472 5.37 -22.23 0.34
N ILE A 473 6.53 -21.56 0.23
CA ILE A 473 7.75 -22.12 -0.38
C ILE A 473 8.59 -22.87 0.64
N LEU A 474 8.84 -22.28 1.81
CA LEU A 474 9.78 -22.77 2.82
C LEU A 474 9.12 -23.65 3.89
N GLY A 475 7.81 -23.59 4.01
CA GLY A 475 7.03 -24.20 5.07
C GLY A 475 6.56 -23.17 6.10
N GLN A 476 5.24 -23.15 6.34
CA GLN A 476 4.58 -22.15 7.17
C GLN A 476 5.11 -22.12 8.60
N ASP A 477 5.15 -23.28 9.27
CA ASP A 477 5.63 -23.37 10.64
C ASP A 477 7.12 -23.00 10.75
N TYR A 478 7.91 -23.35 9.75
CA TYR A 478 9.35 -23.06 9.73
C TYR A 478 9.61 -21.56 9.75
N LEU A 479 9.08 -20.83 8.78
CA LEU A 479 9.33 -19.39 8.64
C LEU A 479 8.70 -18.60 9.79
N MET A 480 7.42 -18.86 10.12
CA MET A 480 6.73 -18.11 11.15
C MET A 480 7.35 -18.31 12.54
N ASN A 481 7.81 -19.54 12.87
CA ASN A 481 8.52 -19.76 14.13
C ASN A 481 9.88 -19.04 14.19
N LYS A 482 10.58 -18.89 13.06
CA LYS A 482 11.82 -18.09 13.00
C LYS A 482 11.53 -16.61 13.30
N ILE A 483 10.49 -16.06 12.69
CA ILE A 483 10.08 -14.67 12.89
C ILE A 483 9.72 -14.44 14.36
N ILE A 484 8.81 -15.27 14.91
CA ILE A 484 8.36 -15.15 16.31
C ILE A 484 9.52 -15.24 17.30
N ARG A 485 10.54 -16.04 17.03
CA ARG A 485 11.73 -16.17 17.92
C ARG A 485 12.70 -15.01 17.79
N ALA A 486 12.67 -14.26 16.70
CA ALA A 486 13.58 -13.14 16.44
C ALA A 486 13.03 -11.80 16.98
N ILE A 487 11.78 -11.77 17.39
CA ILE A 487 11.10 -10.64 18.01
C ILE A 487 11.35 -10.62 19.51
#